data_b7a883eab7d186cb5c5a7afcbf182cf5
#
_entry.id   b7a883eab7d186cb5c5a7afcbf182cf5
#
_cell.length_a   1.000
_cell.length_b   1.000
_cell.length_c   1.000
_cell.angle_alpha   90.00
_cell.angle_beta   90.00
_cell.angle_gamma   90.00
#
_symmetry.space_group_name_H-M   'P 1'
#
loop_
_entity.id
_entity.type
_entity.pdbx_description
1 polymer ?
#
loop_
_entity_poly.entity_id
_entity_poly.type
_entity_poly.pdbx_seq_one_letter_code
_entity_poly.pdbx_strand_id
1 'polypeptide(L)'
;MQPNFTQERDYNHNPFIVIWEVTRACALKCLHCRAEAQYHPDPRQLTLEEGRKLIDDIAEMDRPLFVFTGGDPLMRPDLFELAKYAIHEKGLPVSMTPSATPRVTFSAVEKAKEVGLSRWAFSLDGSTAEIHDHFRGTPGSYQMTMRGIDYLHELDIPIQINTTVSRYNLDDLPRIAEKVKGMGAVLWSVFFLVPTGRGMVGDMISPEEHEKVMEWLARLQKEMPYGVKATEAPHYRRVFMQQKKREAQEGRQAEAVKRADVLGRSPKGVNDGDGFVFISHTGDVYPSGFLPVSCGNVRESSLPEIYRNSPILRELRDKSLLKGKCGVCEFKQLCGGSRARAYAVTGDYLESDPYCAYVPMAYTNG
;
A
#
# COMPACT_ATOMS: atom_id res chain seq x y z
N MET A 1 19.89 -13.40 8.31
CA MET A 1 19.18 -14.39 7.46
C MET A 1 18.23 -13.65 6.56
N GLN A 2 18.37 -13.77 5.25
CA GLN A 2 17.38 -13.20 4.33
C GLN A 2 16.06 -13.97 4.50
N PRO A 3 14.91 -13.29 4.57
CA PRO A 3 13.64 -13.98 4.65
C PRO A 3 13.42 -14.80 3.37
N ASN A 4 13.11 -16.08 3.55
CA ASN A 4 12.87 -16.99 2.43
C ASN A 4 11.46 -16.75 1.89
N PHE A 5 11.29 -15.82 0.94
CA PHE A 5 10.00 -15.48 0.33
C PHE A 5 9.51 -16.52 -0.71
N THR A 6 10.18 -17.66 -0.83
CA THR A 6 9.82 -18.72 -1.79
C THR A 6 8.77 -19.70 -1.25
N GLN A 7 8.49 -19.68 0.06
CA GLN A 7 7.49 -20.56 0.66
C GLN A 7 6.09 -19.96 0.44
N GLU A 8 5.17 -20.76 -0.08
CA GLU A 8 3.79 -20.35 -0.30
C GLU A 8 3.10 -20.14 1.07
N ARG A 9 2.82 -18.89 1.43
CA ARG A 9 2.11 -18.55 2.68
C ARG A 9 0.63 -18.89 2.56
N ASP A 10 0.09 -19.51 3.58
CA ASP A 10 -1.35 -19.63 3.74
C ASP A 10 -1.94 -18.33 4.32
N TYR A 11 -2.57 -17.53 3.45
CA TYR A 11 -3.22 -16.28 3.87
C TYR A 11 -4.46 -16.48 4.72
N ASN A 12 -4.94 -17.70 4.93
CA ASN A 12 -5.97 -17.97 5.94
C ASN A 12 -5.42 -17.84 7.36
N HIS A 13 -4.12 -18.06 7.54
CA HIS A 13 -3.48 -18.07 8.84
C HIS A 13 -2.54 -16.89 9.08
N ASN A 14 -1.78 -16.49 8.05
CA ASN A 14 -0.72 -15.49 8.20
C ASN A 14 -0.73 -14.48 7.06
N PRO A 15 -0.80 -13.16 7.33
CA PRO A 15 -0.70 -12.14 6.30
C PRO A 15 0.71 -12.05 5.74
N PHE A 16 0.82 -11.54 4.52
CA PHE A 16 2.10 -11.17 3.92
C PHE A 16 2.56 -9.78 4.35
N ILE A 17 1.59 -8.87 4.53
CA ILE A 17 1.82 -7.47 4.93
C ILE A 17 0.93 -7.13 6.11
N VAL A 18 1.53 -6.55 7.14
CA VAL A 18 0.84 -5.89 8.26
C VAL A 18 1.20 -4.41 8.25
N ILE A 19 0.21 -3.54 8.22
CA ILE A 19 0.39 -2.10 8.30
C ILE A 19 -0.20 -1.59 9.60
N TRP A 20 0.58 -0.82 10.36
CA TRP A 20 0.10 -0.15 11.56
C TRP A 20 0.17 1.37 11.37
N GLU A 21 -0.99 2.02 11.48
CA GLU A 21 -1.13 3.47 11.60
C GLU A 21 -0.76 3.85 13.04
N VAL A 22 0.52 4.13 13.29
CA VAL A 22 1.02 4.35 14.65
C VAL A 22 0.50 5.63 15.30
N THR A 23 0.04 6.58 14.50
CA THR A 23 -0.58 7.85 14.92
C THR A 23 -1.42 8.43 13.79
N ARG A 24 -2.43 9.22 14.12
CA ARG A 24 -3.23 10.01 13.17
C ARG A 24 -2.73 11.44 13.00
N ALA A 25 -1.73 11.83 13.80
CA ALA A 25 -1.13 13.15 13.73
C ALA A 25 -0.37 13.37 12.43
N CYS A 26 -0.57 14.53 11.78
CA CYS A 26 0.15 14.94 10.57
C CYS A 26 0.10 16.45 10.40
N ALA A 27 1.16 17.04 9.87
CA ALA A 27 1.20 18.45 9.55
C ALA A 27 0.67 18.78 8.14
N LEU A 28 0.46 17.76 7.28
CA LEU A 28 -0.05 17.94 5.92
C LEU A 28 -1.60 17.92 5.88
N LYS A 29 -2.16 18.55 4.84
CA LYS A 29 -3.61 18.66 4.61
C LYS A 29 -4.04 18.04 3.28
N CYS A 30 -3.46 16.88 2.92
CA CYS A 30 -3.69 16.21 1.62
C CYS A 30 -5.17 16.08 1.28
N LEU A 31 -5.53 16.37 0.03
CA LEU A 31 -6.91 16.30 -0.47
C LEU A 31 -7.49 14.88 -0.40
N HIS A 32 -6.65 13.87 -0.63
CA HIS A 32 -7.00 12.44 -0.69
C HIS A 32 -6.72 11.67 0.61
N CYS A 33 -6.50 12.34 1.74
CA CYS A 33 -6.07 11.68 2.97
C CYS A 33 -7.11 10.69 3.49
N ARG A 34 -6.80 9.38 3.38
CA ARG A 34 -7.67 8.31 3.90
C ARG A 34 -7.85 8.37 5.42
N ALA A 35 -6.81 8.82 6.13
CA ALA A 35 -6.80 8.86 7.60
C ALA A 35 -7.53 10.08 8.16
N GLU A 36 -7.91 11.06 7.33
CA GLU A 36 -8.42 12.35 7.80
C GLU A 36 -7.51 12.92 8.90
N ALA A 37 -6.20 12.85 8.64
CA ALA A 37 -5.17 13.19 9.60
C ALA A 37 -5.36 14.57 10.20
N GLN A 38 -5.05 14.69 11.50
CA GLN A 38 -5.18 15.89 12.31
C GLN A 38 -3.80 16.31 12.82
N TYR A 39 -3.66 17.56 13.25
CA TYR A 39 -2.36 18.05 13.72
C TYR A 39 -1.91 17.41 15.05
N HIS A 40 -2.82 17.12 15.93
CA HIS A 40 -2.54 16.54 17.25
C HIS A 40 -2.78 15.03 17.27
N PRO A 41 -1.98 14.27 18.05
CA PRO A 41 -2.22 12.84 18.23
C PRO A 41 -3.56 12.60 18.96
N ASP A 42 -4.23 11.51 18.60
CA ASP A 42 -5.40 11.04 19.34
C ASP A 42 -4.95 10.50 20.71
N PRO A 43 -5.54 10.95 21.83
CA PRO A 43 -5.17 10.45 23.16
C PRO A 43 -5.46 8.97 23.37
N ARG A 44 -6.29 8.36 22.51
CA ARG A 44 -6.62 6.93 22.52
C ARG A 44 -5.62 6.08 21.75
N GLN A 45 -4.61 6.66 21.11
CA GLN A 45 -3.62 5.87 20.37
C GLN A 45 -2.94 4.83 21.27
N LEU A 46 -2.57 3.70 20.70
CA LEU A 46 -1.88 2.63 21.43
C LEU A 46 -0.63 3.17 22.12
N THR A 47 -0.48 2.84 23.40
CA THR A 47 0.72 3.15 24.19
C THR A 47 1.94 2.40 23.65
N LEU A 48 3.12 2.71 24.16
CA LEU A 48 4.34 1.97 23.86
C LEU A 48 4.21 0.48 24.20
N GLU A 49 3.63 0.17 25.36
CA GLU A 49 3.47 -1.21 25.83
C GLU A 49 2.45 -1.97 24.99
N GLU A 50 1.30 -1.37 24.66
CA GLU A 50 0.31 -1.96 23.74
C GLU A 50 0.91 -2.15 22.34
N GLY A 51 1.75 -1.21 21.88
CA GLY A 51 2.49 -1.33 20.62
C GLY A 51 3.48 -2.48 20.61
N ARG A 52 4.21 -2.71 21.71
CA ARG A 52 5.10 -3.88 21.84
C ARG A 52 4.32 -5.18 21.83
N LYS A 53 3.20 -5.25 22.54
CA LYS A 53 2.30 -6.42 22.50
C LYS A 53 1.81 -6.71 21.08
N LEU A 54 1.40 -5.68 20.35
CA LEU A 54 1.01 -5.83 18.94
C LEU A 54 2.16 -6.35 18.08
N ILE A 55 3.40 -5.88 18.31
CA ILE A 55 4.59 -6.37 17.62
C ILE A 55 4.86 -7.84 17.95
N ASP A 56 4.63 -8.27 19.19
CA ASP A 56 4.72 -9.68 19.59
C ASP A 56 3.73 -10.54 18.79
N ASP A 57 2.47 -10.13 18.75
CA ASP A 57 1.42 -10.79 17.97
C ASP A 57 1.79 -10.88 16.46
N ILE A 58 2.34 -9.82 15.89
CA ILE A 58 2.80 -9.79 14.48
C ILE A 58 3.94 -10.79 14.26
N ALA A 59 4.87 -10.88 15.19
CA ALA A 59 6.02 -11.79 15.07
C ALA A 59 5.60 -13.26 15.07
N GLU A 60 4.47 -13.61 15.70
CA GLU A 60 3.89 -14.96 15.68
C GLU A 60 3.24 -15.31 14.32
N MET A 61 3.03 -14.35 13.44
CA MET A 61 2.34 -14.52 12.15
C MET A 61 3.30 -14.75 10.98
N ASP A 62 4.31 -15.61 11.13
CA ASP A 62 5.25 -15.97 10.07
C ASP A 62 6.06 -14.77 9.54
N ARG A 63 6.40 -13.83 10.43
CA ARG A 63 7.25 -12.65 10.14
C ARG A 63 6.82 -11.89 8.87
N PRO A 64 5.63 -11.32 8.82
CA PRO A 64 5.16 -10.55 7.68
C PRO A 64 6.02 -9.29 7.46
N LEU A 65 5.94 -8.70 6.27
CA LEU A 65 6.44 -7.35 6.05
C LEU A 65 5.65 -6.38 6.93
N PHE A 66 6.33 -5.73 7.85
CA PHE A 66 5.71 -4.81 8.79
C PHE A 66 5.95 -3.35 8.38
N VAL A 67 4.88 -2.55 8.32
CA VAL A 67 4.94 -1.18 7.84
C VAL A 67 4.41 -0.22 8.89
N PHE A 68 5.24 0.70 9.35
CA PHE A 68 4.79 1.85 10.11
C PHE A 68 4.29 2.94 9.17
N THR A 69 3.02 3.31 9.33
CA THR A 69 2.37 4.41 8.64
C THR A 69 1.66 5.31 9.66
N GLY A 70 0.88 6.26 9.17
CA GLY A 70 0.11 7.13 10.05
C GLY A 70 -0.58 8.23 9.27
N GLY A 71 -0.86 9.29 9.98
CA GLY A 71 -0.80 10.62 9.40
C GLY A 71 0.66 10.88 8.99
N ASP A 72 1.50 11.14 9.99
CA ASP A 72 2.97 11.13 9.84
C ASP A 72 3.58 10.34 11.02
N PRO A 73 4.16 9.15 10.79
CA PRO A 73 4.70 8.33 11.87
C PRO A 73 5.80 9.05 12.68
N LEU A 74 6.52 10.01 12.09
CA LEU A 74 7.51 10.83 12.80
C LEU A 74 6.89 11.79 13.83
N MET A 75 5.57 11.93 13.86
CA MET A 75 4.85 12.65 14.92
C MET A 75 4.73 11.82 16.21
N ARG A 76 4.99 10.52 16.16
CA ARG A 76 4.99 9.63 17.32
C ARG A 76 6.35 9.61 18.00
N PRO A 77 6.47 10.03 19.28
CA PRO A 77 7.79 10.24 19.93
C PRO A 77 8.56 8.94 20.17
N ASP A 78 7.89 7.81 20.44
CA ASP A 78 8.47 6.50 20.72
C ASP A 78 8.61 5.60 19.45
N LEU A 79 8.46 6.18 18.25
CA LEU A 79 8.47 5.46 16.98
C LEU A 79 9.73 4.60 16.80
N PHE A 80 10.92 5.17 17.03
CA PHE A 80 12.19 4.46 16.83
C PHE A 80 12.43 3.41 17.91
N GLU A 81 11.83 3.54 19.09
CA GLU A 81 11.86 2.49 20.11
C GLU A 81 11.03 1.28 19.68
N LEU A 82 9.83 1.52 19.15
CA LEU A 82 9.00 0.47 18.54
C LEU A 82 9.69 -0.19 17.35
N ALA A 83 10.32 0.60 16.48
CA ALA A 83 11.06 0.08 15.32
C ALA A 83 12.23 -0.80 15.76
N LYS A 84 13.03 -0.36 16.75
CA LYS A 84 14.11 -1.13 17.33
C LYS A 84 13.62 -2.45 17.93
N TYR A 85 12.53 -2.43 18.68
CA TYR A 85 11.92 -3.63 19.24
C TYR A 85 11.49 -4.62 18.15
N ALA A 86 10.78 -4.13 17.12
CA ALA A 86 10.32 -4.97 16.02
C ALA A 86 11.48 -5.61 15.23
N ILE A 87 12.55 -4.86 14.98
CA ILE A 87 13.67 -5.32 14.15
C ILE A 87 14.63 -6.21 14.95
N HIS A 88 15.09 -5.75 16.10
CA HIS A 88 16.17 -6.42 16.85
C HIS A 88 15.67 -7.52 17.78
N GLU A 89 14.54 -7.30 18.46
CA GLU A 89 14.01 -8.29 19.40
C GLU A 89 13.11 -9.32 18.70
N LYS A 90 12.33 -8.89 17.69
CA LYS A 90 11.39 -9.79 16.99
C LYS A 90 11.84 -10.19 15.59
N GLY A 91 12.90 -9.57 15.05
CA GLY A 91 13.48 -9.89 13.74
C GLY A 91 12.54 -9.64 12.57
N LEU A 92 11.59 -8.72 12.69
CA LEU A 92 10.66 -8.37 11.62
C LEU A 92 11.33 -7.49 10.55
N PRO A 93 11.04 -7.70 9.26
CA PRO A 93 11.40 -6.74 8.23
C PRO A 93 10.48 -5.51 8.33
N VAL A 94 11.04 -4.36 8.74
CA VAL A 94 10.26 -3.14 8.98
C VAL A 94 10.54 -2.11 7.89
N SER A 95 9.48 -1.49 7.37
CA SER A 95 9.53 -0.31 6.52
C SER A 95 8.67 0.82 7.09
N MET A 96 8.89 2.04 6.61
CA MET A 96 8.23 3.23 7.13
C MET A 96 7.75 4.13 5.99
N THR A 97 6.59 4.78 6.19
CA THR A 97 6.01 5.69 5.19
C THR A 97 5.72 7.07 5.78
N PRO A 98 6.73 7.84 6.19
CA PRO A 98 6.51 9.17 6.73
C PRO A 98 6.01 10.16 5.68
N SER A 99 5.31 11.17 6.16
CA SER A 99 5.03 12.36 5.36
C SER A 99 6.27 13.25 5.26
N ALA A 100 6.47 13.90 4.11
CA ALA A 100 7.54 14.88 3.98
C ALA A 100 7.16 16.18 4.72
N THR A 101 7.50 16.23 5.99
CA THR A 101 7.25 17.35 6.91
C THR A 101 8.59 17.87 7.45
N PRO A 102 8.62 19.01 8.18
CA PRO A 102 9.84 19.47 8.84
C PRO A 102 10.45 18.48 9.85
N ARG A 103 9.73 17.41 10.19
CA ARG A 103 10.24 16.31 11.04
C ARG A 103 11.19 15.37 10.29
N VAL A 104 11.19 15.39 8.97
CA VAL A 104 12.19 14.69 8.15
C VAL A 104 13.50 15.49 8.21
N THR A 105 14.26 15.24 9.26
CA THR A 105 15.61 15.80 9.46
C THR A 105 16.65 14.73 9.13
N PHE A 106 17.88 15.15 8.85
CA PHE A 106 18.99 14.21 8.67
C PHE A 106 19.12 13.25 9.86
N SER A 107 19.05 13.77 11.09
CA SER A 107 19.11 12.95 12.32
C SER A 107 17.95 11.96 12.45
N ALA A 108 16.74 12.27 11.95
CA ALA A 108 15.65 11.31 11.96
C ALA A 108 15.88 10.16 10.97
N VAL A 109 16.48 10.46 9.80
CA VAL A 109 16.83 9.44 8.79
C VAL A 109 18.03 8.61 9.27
N GLU A 110 19.03 9.24 9.93
CA GLU A 110 20.16 8.57 10.57
C GLU A 110 19.69 7.55 11.63
N LYS A 111 18.77 7.94 12.52
CA LYS A 111 18.13 7.01 13.48
C LYS A 111 17.42 5.85 12.80
N ALA A 112 16.76 6.08 11.67
CA ALA A 112 16.12 5.02 10.90
C ALA A 112 17.15 4.02 10.33
N LYS A 113 18.31 4.51 9.87
CA LYS A 113 19.45 3.67 9.45
C LYS A 113 19.99 2.86 10.63
N GLU A 114 20.24 3.50 11.76
CA GLU A 114 20.78 2.89 12.98
C GLU A 114 19.89 1.75 13.50
N VAL A 115 18.56 1.92 13.50
CA VAL A 115 17.63 0.87 13.90
C VAL A 115 17.47 -0.23 12.86
N GLY A 116 18.08 -0.10 11.68
CA GLY A 116 18.06 -1.14 10.64
C GLY A 116 16.78 -1.15 9.80
N LEU A 117 16.18 0.01 9.56
CA LEU A 117 15.00 0.12 8.70
C LEU A 117 15.28 -0.42 7.29
N SER A 118 14.44 -1.33 6.81
CA SER A 118 14.62 -2.00 5.52
C SER A 118 14.33 -1.10 4.32
N ARG A 119 13.44 -0.11 4.50
CA ARG A 119 13.00 0.80 3.43
C ARG A 119 12.28 2.02 3.99
N TRP A 120 12.45 3.14 3.29
CA TRP A 120 11.71 4.37 3.54
C TRP A 120 10.87 4.72 2.30
N ALA A 121 9.59 5.02 2.50
CA ALA A 121 8.71 5.41 1.40
C ALA A 121 8.29 6.88 1.55
N PHE A 122 8.50 7.66 0.50
CA PHE A 122 7.92 8.99 0.36
C PHE A 122 6.79 9.00 -0.65
N SER A 123 5.87 9.93 -0.48
CA SER A 123 4.84 10.19 -1.47
C SER A 123 5.30 11.27 -2.44
N LEU A 124 5.06 11.03 -3.73
CA LEU A 124 5.26 12.00 -4.82
C LEU A 124 4.04 11.95 -5.75
N ASP A 125 3.18 12.95 -5.68
CA ASP A 125 1.94 13.00 -6.45
C ASP A 125 1.93 14.03 -7.57
N GLY A 126 3.09 14.63 -7.85
CA GLY A 126 3.32 15.54 -8.96
C GLY A 126 4.78 15.62 -9.34
N SER A 127 5.06 15.80 -10.64
CA SER A 127 6.41 15.99 -11.15
C SER A 127 6.97 17.39 -10.85
N THR A 128 6.12 18.33 -10.47
CA THR A 128 6.48 19.71 -10.10
C THR A 128 5.94 20.05 -8.72
N ALA A 129 6.50 21.08 -8.09
CA ALA A 129 6.01 21.59 -6.82
C ALA A 129 4.55 22.02 -6.89
N GLU A 130 4.13 22.65 -8.00
CA GLU A 130 2.76 23.12 -8.19
C GLU A 130 1.76 21.96 -8.09
N ILE A 131 1.96 20.86 -8.84
CA ILE A 131 1.04 19.72 -8.85
C ILE A 131 1.09 18.99 -7.51
N HIS A 132 2.28 18.72 -7.00
CA HIS A 132 2.47 17.97 -5.75
C HIS A 132 1.89 18.71 -4.55
N ASP A 133 2.27 19.97 -4.36
CA ASP A 133 1.87 20.78 -3.21
C ASP A 133 0.36 21.03 -3.20
N HIS A 134 -0.26 21.23 -4.38
CA HIS A 134 -1.70 21.31 -4.51
C HIS A 134 -2.38 20.04 -3.98
N PHE A 135 -1.95 18.87 -4.46
CA PHE A 135 -2.54 17.60 -4.06
C PHE A 135 -2.29 17.25 -2.58
N ARG A 136 -1.12 17.65 -2.06
CA ARG A 136 -0.77 17.52 -0.64
C ARG A 136 -1.39 18.59 0.26
N GLY A 137 -2.05 19.61 -0.32
CA GLY A 137 -2.68 20.71 0.40
C GLY A 137 -1.70 21.48 1.27
N THR A 138 -0.41 21.48 0.93
CA THR A 138 0.66 22.05 1.76
C THR A 138 1.79 22.56 0.90
N PRO A 139 1.91 23.90 0.73
CA PRO A 139 3.01 24.52 0.01
C PRO A 139 4.37 24.10 0.59
N GLY A 140 5.33 23.82 -0.28
CA GLY A 140 6.69 23.41 0.09
C GLY A 140 6.85 21.91 0.39
N SER A 141 5.78 21.11 0.35
CA SER A 141 5.86 19.67 0.58
C SER A 141 6.73 18.95 -0.46
N TYR A 142 6.74 19.44 -1.71
CA TYR A 142 7.63 18.94 -2.75
C TYR A 142 9.11 19.12 -2.40
N GLN A 143 9.52 20.31 -2.00
CA GLN A 143 10.91 20.57 -1.61
C GLN A 143 11.31 19.76 -0.38
N MET A 144 10.41 19.59 0.58
CA MET A 144 10.65 18.72 1.74
C MET A 144 10.83 17.26 1.32
N THR A 145 10.06 16.78 0.35
CA THR A 145 10.21 15.43 -0.22
C THR A 145 11.58 15.27 -0.89
N MET A 146 11.98 16.22 -1.75
CA MET A 146 13.29 16.18 -2.41
C MET A 146 14.43 16.14 -1.40
N ARG A 147 14.41 17.03 -0.41
CA ARG A 147 15.41 17.04 0.66
C ARG A 147 15.48 15.73 1.44
N GLY A 148 14.32 15.13 1.74
CA GLY A 148 14.27 13.82 2.39
C GLY A 148 14.91 12.72 1.55
N ILE A 149 14.72 12.76 0.22
CA ILE A 149 15.35 11.83 -0.72
C ILE A 149 16.87 12.00 -0.72
N ASP A 150 17.37 13.25 -0.69
CA ASP A 150 18.81 13.51 -0.58
C ASP A 150 19.42 12.87 0.70
N TYR A 151 18.74 12.99 1.84
CA TYR A 151 19.16 12.34 3.09
C TYR A 151 19.17 10.80 2.99
N LEU A 152 18.17 10.20 2.29
CA LEU A 152 18.13 8.75 2.08
C LEU A 152 19.29 8.27 1.20
N HIS A 153 19.68 9.03 0.19
CA HIS A 153 20.85 8.75 -0.65
C HIS A 153 22.14 8.81 0.17
N GLU A 154 22.32 9.88 0.96
CA GLU A 154 23.51 10.08 1.79
C GLU A 154 23.71 8.93 2.79
N LEU A 155 22.63 8.34 3.24
CA LEU A 155 22.60 7.25 4.22
C LEU A 155 22.37 5.85 3.61
N ASP A 156 22.37 5.70 2.29
CA ASP A 156 22.13 4.42 1.59
C ASP A 156 20.88 3.67 2.08
N ILE A 157 19.78 4.39 2.30
CA ILE A 157 18.50 3.78 2.65
C ILE A 157 17.68 3.56 1.36
N PRO A 158 17.20 2.33 1.09
CA PRO A 158 16.39 2.04 -0.09
C PRO A 158 15.12 2.90 -0.15
N ILE A 159 14.90 3.56 -1.31
CA ILE A 159 13.81 4.51 -1.52
C ILE A 159 12.64 3.82 -2.21
N GLN A 160 11.46 3.97 -1.63
CA GLN A 160 10.19 3.69 -2.31
C GLN A 160 9.48 5.01 -2.56
N ILE A 161 8.88 5.15 -3.74
CA ILE A 161 7.98 6.27 -4.05
C ILE A 161 6.55 5.74 -4.11
N ASN A 162 5.64 6.46 -3.46
CA ASN A 162 4.21 6.22 -3.52
C ASN A 162 3.54 7.36 -4.30
N THR A 163 2.70 7.03 -5.28
CA THR A 163 1.91 8.03 -6.02
C THR A 163 0.46 7.62 -6.03
N THR A 164 -0.44 8.51 -5.64
CA THR A 164 -1.88 8.27 -5.74
C THR A 164 -2.39 8.84 -7.07
N VAL A 165 -2.86 7.96 -7.95
CA VAL A 165 -3.46 8.33 -9.23
C VAL A 165 -4.85 8.90 -9.00
N SER A 166 -5.07 10.08 -9.53
CA SER A 166 -6.33 10.81 -9.47
C SER A 166 -6.47 11.69 -10.71
N ARG A 167 -7.61 12.36 -10.83
CA ARG A 167 -7.84 13.34 -11.90
C ARG A 167 -6.84 14.50 -11.90
N TYR A 168 -6.23 14.80 -10.74
CA TYR A 168 -5.30 15.93 -10.59
C TYR A 168 -3.92 15.67 -11.22
N ASN A 169 -3.52 14.40 -11.40
CA ASN A 169 -2.17 14.06 -11.83
C ASN A 169 -2.11 12.99 -12.93
N LEU A 170 -3.24 12.63 -13.53
CA LEU A 170 -3.30 11.58 -14.56
C LEU A 170 -2.31 11.85 -15.71
N ASP A 171 -2.34 13.06 -16.26
CA ASP A 171 -1.47 13.47 -17.39
C ASP A 171 -0.01 13.69 -16.98
N ASP A 172 0.27 13.75 -15.69
CA ASP A 172 1.61 13.93 -15.14
C ASP A 172 2.34 12.62 -14.82
N LEU A 173 1.64 11.47 -14.82
CA LEU A 173 2.21 10.17 -14.47
C LEU A 173 3.48 9.82 -15.27
N PRO A 174 3.60 10.09 -16.59
CA PRO A 174 4.84 9.81 -17.31
C PRO A 174 6.03 10.64 -16.80
N ARG A 175 5.81 11.91 -16.45
CA ARG A 175 6.84 12.78 -15.89
C ARG A 175 7.23 12.34 -14.46
N ILE A 176 6.25 11.88 -13.67
CA ILE A 176 6.52 11.30 -12.35
C ILE A 176 7.38 10.05 -12.48
N ALA A 177 7.09 9.16 -13.45
CA ALA A 177 7.87 7.93 -13.68
C ALA A 177 9.36 8.22 -13.96
N GLU A 178 9.65 9.22 -14.80
CA GLU A 178 11.03 9.64 -15.07
C GLU A 178 11.71 10.27 -13.82
N LYS A 179 10.96 11.03 -13.02
CA LYS A 179 11.50 11.52 -11.74
C LYS A 179 11.82 10.40 -10.77
N VAL A 180 10.95 9.40 -10.63
CA VAL A 180 11.18 8.21 -9.80
C VAL A 180 12.45 7.48 -10.23
N LYS A 181 12.71 7.40 -11.55
CA LYS A 181 13.95 6.86 -12.11
C LYS A 181 15.17 7.69 -11.70
N GLY A 182 15.06 9.02 -11.85
CA GLY A 182 16.13 9.95 -11.45
C GLY A 182 16.45 9.93 -9.94
N MET A 183 15.48 9.57 -9.11
CA MET A 183 15.63 9.40 -7.66
C MET A 183 16.28 8.07 -7.27
N GLY A 184 16.61 7.17 -8.18
CA GLY A 184 17.17 5.87 -7.85
C GLY A 184 16.26 5.01 -6.97
N ALA A 185 14.94 5.20 -7.04
CA ALA A 185 14.00 4.41 -6.25
C ALA A 185 14.09 2.93 -6.63
N VAL A 186 13.92 2.04 -5.63
CA VAL A 186 13.87 0.58 -5.86
C VAL A 186 12.46 0.11 -6.17
N LEU A 187 11.44 0.88 -5.76
CA LEU A 187 10.03 0.55 -5.97
C LEU A 187 9.20 1.82 -6.19
N TRP A 188 8.38 1.81 -7.22
CA TRP A 188 7.28 2.76 -7.40
C TRP A 188 5.95 2.08 -7.10
N SER A 189 5.28 2.49 -6.02
CA SER A 189 3.96 2.00 -5.65
C SER A 189 2.89 2.99 -6.09
N VAL A 190 2.13 2.60 -7.11
CA VAL A 190 1.07 3.42 -7.70
C VAL A 190 -0.26 3.02 -7.09
N PHE A 191 -0.82 3.92 -6.29
CA PHE A 191 -2.11 3.76 -5.64
C PHE A 191 -3.21 4.29 -6.54
N PHE A 192 -4.26 3.52 -6.74
CA PHE A 192 -5.46 4.00 -7.40
C PHE A 192 -6.43 4.51 -6.33
N LEU A 193 -6.84 5.76 -6.45
CA LEU A 193 -7.66 6.43 -5.44
C LEU A 193 -8.89 5.59 -5.05
N VAL A 194 -9.09 5.46 -3.76
CA VAL A 194 -10.33 4.94 -3.16
C VAL A 194 -11.01 6.11 -2.46
N PRO A 195 -12.31 6.34 -2.67
CA PRO A 195 -13.03 7.46 -2.05
C PRO A 195 -13.31 7.17 -0.57
N THR A 196 -12.26 7.25 0.25
CA THR A 196 -12.24 7.01 1.70
C THR A 196 -11.57 8.19 2.39
N GLY A 197 -12.06 8.57 3.57
CA GLY A 197 -11.60 9.76 4.30
C GLY A 197 -11.93 11.02 3.50
N ARG A 198 -10.91 11.84 3.18
CA ARG A 198 -11.08 13.06 2.37
C ARG A 198 -11.12 12.81 0.86
N GLY A 199 -10.72 11.62 0.39
CA GLY A 199 -10.80 11.26 -1.02
C GLY A 199 -12.25 11.17 -1.49
N MET A 200 -12.56 11.74 -2.66
CA MET A 200 -13.92 11.82 -3.18
C MET A 200 -14.06 11.04 -4.51
N VAL A 201 -15.27 10.56 -4.79
CA VAL A 201 -15.59 9.91 -6.07
C VAL A 201 -15.26 10.83 -7.26
N GLY A 202 -15.50 12.15 -7.12
CA GLY A 202 -15.20 13.15 -8.15
C GLY A 202 -13.71 13.30 -8.48
N ASP A 203 -12.83 12.84 -7.60
CA ASP A 203 -11.37 12.91 -7.79
C ASP A 203 -10.82 11.66 -8.51
N MET A 204 -11.63 10.61 -8.65
CA MET A 204 -11.21 9.37 -9.28
C MET A 204 -11.16 9.53 -10.81
N ILE A 205 -10.27 8.79 -11.43
CA ILE A 205 -10.24 8.61 -12.88
C ILE A 205 -11.32 7.58 -13.30
N SER A 206 -11.73 7.56 -14.57
CA SER A 206 -12.76 6.64 -15.07
C SER A 206 -12.28 5.17 -15.08
N PRO A 207 -13.19 4.18 -15.18
CA PRO A 207 -12.84 2.77 -15.34
C PRO A 207 -11.92 2.50 -16.54
N GLU A 208 -12.14 3.18 -17.66
CA GLU A 208 -11.35 3.07 -18.88
C GLU A 208 -9.96 3.67 -18.69
N GLU A 209 -9.85 4.78 -17.96
CA GLU A 209 -8.57 5.39 -17.60
C GLU A 209 -7.80 4.50 -16.62
N HIS A 210 -8.48 3.84 -15.66
CA HIS A 210 -7.86 2.82 -14.80
C HIS A 210 -7.20 1.73 -15.64
N GLU A 211 -7.91 1.19 -16.63
CA GLU A 211 -7.39 0.14 -17.50
C GLU A 211 -6.17 0.62 -18.30
N LYS A 212 -6.26 1.81 -18.92
CA LYS A 212 -5.16 2.41 -19.69
C LYS A 212 -3.90 2.64 -18.83
N VAL A 213 -4.07 3.15 -17.61
CA VAL A 213 -2.95 3.36 -16.68
C VAL A 213 -2.32 2.02 -16.30
N MET A 214 -3.10 0.98 -16.01
CA MET A 214 -2.58 -0.34 -15.69
C MET A 214 -1.84 -0.98 -16.87
N GLU A 215 -2.35 -0.85 -18.09
CA GLU A 215 -1.67 -1.30 -19.31
C GLU A 215 -0.33 -0.57 -19.52
N TRP A 216 -0.33 0.74 -19.30
CA TRP A 216 0.88 1.54 -19.37
C TRP A 216 1.90 1.11 -18.31
N LEU A 217 1.49 0.95 -17.05
CA LEU A 217 2.36 0.48 -15.97
C LEU A 217 2.96 -0.91 -16.26
N ALA A 218 2.18 -1.80 -16.89
CA ALA A 218 2.64 -3.13 -17.23
C ALA A 218 3.73 -3.12 -18.33
N ARG A 219 3.68 -2.14 -19.25
CA ARG A 219 4.77 -1.89 -20.23
C ARG A 219 5.97 -1.23 -19.54
N LEU A 220 5.72 -0.17 -18.79
CA LEU A 220 6.74 0.63 -18.10
C LEU A 220 7.64 -0.22 -17.19
N GLN A 221 7.07 -1.20 -16.50
CA GLN A 221 7.81 -2.09 -15.60
C GLN A 221 8.98 -2.82 -16.29
N LYS A 222 8.95 -3.01 -17.61
CA LYS A 222 10.02 -3.65 -18.37
C LYS A 222 11.17 -2.70 -18.69
N GLU A 223 10.86 -1.41 -18.79
CA GLU A 223 11.77 -0.35 -19.23
C GLU A 223 12.50 0.30 -18.06
N MET A 224 11.87 0.30 -16.88
CA MET A 224 12.38 1.03 -15.72
C MET A 224 13.32 0.17 -14.85
N PRO A 225 14.31 0.81 -14.19
CA PRO A 225 15.25 0.11 -13.31
C PRO A 225 14.62 -0.26 -11.96
N TYR A 226 13.44 0.26 -11.63
CA TYR A 226 12.71 0.02 -10.39
C TYR A 226 11.52 -0.93 -10.57
N GLY A 227 11.08 -1.55 -9.48
CA GLY A 227 9.85 -2.33 -9.51
C GLY A 227 8.62 -1.44 -9.55
N VAL A 228 7.55 -1.86 -10.25
CA VAL A 228 6.24 -1.20 -10.23
C VAL A 228 5.23 -2.06 -9.48
N LYS A 229 4.48 -1.45 -8.55
CA LYS A 229 3.38 -2.08 -7.81
C LYS A 229 2.12 -1.24 -7.96
N ALA A 230 1.03 -1.84 -8.42
CA ALA A 230 -0.29 -1.23 -8.35
C ALA A 230 -0.95 -1.59 -7.00
N THR A 231 -1.41 -0.57 -6.27
CA THR A 231 -2.07 -0.71 -4.96
C THR A 231 -3.52 -0.24 -5.10
N GLU A 232 -4.46 -0.92 -4.46
CA GLU A 232 -5.91 -0.77 -4.66
C GLU A 232 -6.34 -0.98 -6.13
N ALA A 233 -5.54 -1.74 -6.87
CA ALA A 233 -5.78 -2.11 -8.25
C ALA A 233 -5.38 -3.57 -8.53
N PRO A 234 -6.01 -4.56 -7.90
CA PRO A 234 -5.70 -5.98 -8.15
C PRO A 234 -5.93 -6.39 -9.61
N HIS A 235 -6.71 -5.63 -10.38
CA HIS A 235 -6.88 -5.77 -11.85
C HIS A 235 -5.55 -5.72 -12.61
N TYR A 236 -4.54 -5.02 -12.10
CA TYR A 236 -3.21 -4.97 -12.70
C TYR A 236 -2.62 -6.36 -12.96
N ARG A 237 -2.94 -7.35 -12.09
CA ARG A 237 -2.47 -8.73 -12.29
C ARG A 237 -3.11 -9.37 -13.51
N ARG A 238 -4.41 -9.11 -13.75
CA ARG A 238 -5.11 -9.56 -14.96
C ARG A 238 -4.51 -8.90 -16.19
N VAL A 239 -4.36 -7.58 -16.18
CA VAL A 239 -3.77 -6.82 -17.29
C VAL A 239 -2.38 -7.36 -17.62
N PHE A 240 -1.54 -7.55 -16.62
CA PHE A 240 -0.19 -8.08 -16.79
C PHE A 240 -0.16 -9.49 -17.39
N MET A 241 -1.07 -10.38 -16.94
CA MET A 241 -1.19 -11.72 -17.53
C MET A 241 -1.68 -11.68 -18.97
N GLN A 242 -2.68 -10.87 -19.27
CA GLN A 242 -3.21 -10.72 -20.62
C GLN A 242 -2.16 -10.15 -21.58
N GLN A 243 -1.37 -9.18 -21.11
CA GLN A 243 -0.26 -8.63 -21.89
C GLN A 243 0.81 -9.69 -22.17
N LYS A 244 1.23 -10.47 -21.17
CA LYS A 244 2.19 -11.57 -21.37
C LYS A 244 1.69 -12.60 -22.38
N LYS A 245 0.39 -12.95 -22.32
CA LYS A 245 -0.22 -13.89 -23.26
C LYS A 245 -0.20 -13.35 -24.70
N ARG A 246 -0.53 -12.07 -24.90
CA ARG A 246 -0.46 -11.39 -26.20
C ARG A 246 0.97 -11.42 -26.77
N GLU A 247 1.95 -11.04 -25.95
CA GLU A 247 3.37 -11.03 -26.35
C GLU A 247 3.88 -12.42 -26.75
N ALA A 248 3.50 -13.46 -26.00
CA ALA A 248 3.86 -14.83 -26.33
C ALA A 248 3.24 -15.30 -27.67
N GLN A 249 1.99 -14.88 -27.96
CA GLN A 249 1.33 -15.17 -29.25
C GLN A 249 2.01 -14.45 -30.42
N GLU A 250 2.60 -13.28 -30.19
CA GLU A 250 3.32 -12.49 -31.17
C GLU A 250 4.80 -12.93 -31.32
N GLY A 251 5.20 -14.03 -30.69
CA GLY A 251 6.57 -14.59 -30.74
C GLY A 251 7.63 -13.76 -30.00
N ARG A 252 7.23 -12.80 -29.19
CA ARG A 252 8.13 -12.02 -28.35
C ARG A 252 8.51 -12.84 -27.11
N GLN A 253 9.81 -13.02 -26.87
CA GLN A 253 10.27 -13.69 -25.66
C GLN A 253 9.87 -12.86 -24.44
N ALA A 254 9.24 -13.53 -23.45
CA ALA A 254 8.93 -12.88 -22.20
C ALA A 254 10.24 -12.52 -21.46
N GLU A 255 10.59 -11.24 -21.44
CA GLU A 255 11.71 -10.77 -20.62
C GLU A 255 11.39 -11.01 -19.14
N ALA A 256 12.38 -11.52 -18.41
CA ALA A 256 12.28 -11.68 -16.98
C ALA A 256 12.14 -10.29 -16.33
N VAL A 257 11.05 -10.07 -15.59
CA VAL A 257 10.86 -8.84 -14.83
C VAL A 257 12.01 -8.72 -13.83
N LYS A 258 12.85 -7.70 -13.98
CA LYS A 258 13.95 -7.42 -13.04
C LYS A 258 13.35 -7.25 -11.63
N ARG A 259 13.79 -8.09 -10.70
CA ARG A 259 13.46 -7.93 -9.29
C ARG A 259 14.38 -6.86 -8.70
N ALA A 260 13.93 -5.62 -8.73
CA ALA A 260 14.68 -4.49 -8.13
C ALA A 260 14.51 -4.41 -6.60
N ASP A 261 13.64 -5.23 -6.02
CA ASP A 261 13.21 -5.10 -4.63
C ASP A 261 13.60 -6.31 -3.78
N VAL A 262 14.49 -6.09 -2.81
CA VAL A 262 14.98 -7.12 -1.88
C VAL A 262 13.88 -7.61 -0.91
N LEU A 263 12.88 -6.76 -0.62
CA LEU A 263 11.76 -7.12 0.27
C LEU A 263 10.71 -7.99 -0.44
N GLY A 264 10.90 -8.23 -1.73
CA GLY A 264 10.10 -9.16 -2.51
C GLY A 264 8.69 -8.66 -2.80
N ARG A 265 8.09 -9.26 -3.81
CA ARG A 265 6.65 -9.20 -4.06
C ARG A 265 6.05 -10.49 -3.54
N SER A 266 4.83 -10.40 -3.04
CA SER A 266 4.11 -11.63 -2.70
C SER A 266 4.07 -12.56 -3.91
N PRO A 267 4.48 -13.82 -3.78
CA PRO A 267 4.36 -14.81 -4.85
C PRO A 267 2.88 -15.05 -5.23
N LYS A 268 1.99 -15.00 -4.23
CA LYS A 268 0.53 -14.95 -4.38
C LYS A 268 0.08 -13.51 -4.20
N GLY A 269 -0.77 -13.00 -5.07
CA GLY A 269 -1.28 -11.64 -4.93
C GLY A 269 -1.96 -11.39 -3.58
N VAL A 270 -1.81 -10.18 -3.03
CA VAL A 270 -2.53 -9.74 -1.83
C VAL A 270 -3.73 -8.87 -2.21
N ASN A 271 -4.78 -8.88 -1.39
CA ASN A 271 -5.92 -8.00 -1.49
C ASN A 271 -6.38 -7.60 -0.08
N ASP A 272 -7.38 -6.72 0.05
CA ASP A 272 -7.98 -6.35 1.33
C ASP A 272 -8.37 -7.59 2.13
N GLY A 273 -7.81 -7.80 3.31
CA GLY A 273 -8.07 -8.97 4.17
C GLY A 273 -7.50 -10.31 3.68
N ASP A 274 -6.95 -10.39 2.47
CA ASP A 274 -6.36 -11.59 1.86
C ASP A 274 -4.85 -11.40 1.70
N GLY A 275 -4.10 -11.83 2.69
CA GLY A 275 -2.65 -11.60 2.80
C GLY A 275 -2.26 -10.19 3.25
N PHE A 276 -3.23 -9.37 3.62
CA PHE A 276 -3.06 -7.98 4.05
C PHE A 276 -3.95 -7.69 5.27
N VAL A 277 -3.43 -6.96 6.24
CA VAL A 277 -4.19 -6.45 7.38
C VAL A 277 -3.66 -5.09 7.82
N PHE A 278 -4.56 -4.25 8.30
CA PHE A 278 -4.28 -2.89 8.76
C PHE A 278 -4.75 -2.70 10.20
N ILE A 279 -3.93 -2.06 11.01
CA ILE A 279 -4.25 -1.71 12.39
C ILE A 279 -4.27 -0.17 12.52
N SER A 280 -5.35 0.37 13.05
CA SER A 280 -5.48 1.80 13.33
C SER A 280 -4.62 2.22 14.53
N HIS A 281 -4.46 3.54 14.71
CA HIS A 281 -3.78 4.10 15.88
C HIS A 281 -4.50 3.76 17.21
N THR A 282 -5.80 3.46 17.17
CA THR A 282 -6.62 3.06 18.33
C THR A 282 -6.68 1.55 18.54
N GLY A 283 -6.01 0.76 17.68
CA GLY A 283 -5.97 -0.68 17.80
C GLY A 283 -7.06 -1.43 17.04
N ASP A 284 -7.95 -0.73 16.32
CA ASP A 284 -8.94 -1.39 15.49
C ASP A 284 -8.28 -2.07 14.29
N VAL A 285 -8.70 -3.29 14.00
CA VAL A 285 -8.21 -4.09 12.89
C VAL A 285 -9.14 -3.98 11.71
N TYR A 286 -8.59 -3.68 10.53
CA TYR A 286 -9.30 -3.52 9.27
C TYR A 286 -8.69 -4.41 8.17
N PRO A 287 -9.45 -4.84 7.15
CA PRO A 287 -8.92 -5.58 6.02
C PRO A 287 -7.84 -4.82 5.24
N SER A 288 -7.98 -3.51 5.15
CA SER A 288 -6.97 -2.57 4.64
C SER A 288 -7.21 -1.17 5.21
N GLY A 289 -6.25 -0.25 5.02
CA GLY A 289 -6.43 1.14 5.41
C GLY A 289 -7.48 1.90 4.61
N PHE A 290 -8.01 1.31 3.54
CA PHE A 290 -9.02 1.89 2.66
C PHE A 290 -10.40 1.24 2.82
N LEU A 291 -10.51 0.14 3.57
CA LEU A 291 -11.75 -0.57 3.84
C LEU A 291 -12.07 -0.47 5.35
N PRO A 292 -12.81 0.56 5.78
CA PRO A 292 -13.05 0.88 7.19
C PRO A 292 -14.16 0.00 7.81
N VAL A 293 -14.07 -1.32 7.64
CA VAL A 293 -14.96 -2.31 8.24
C VAL A 293 -14.19 -3.00 9.35
N SER A 294 -14.59 -2.77 10.62
CA SER A 294 -13.87 -3.30 11.78
C SER A 294 -13.97 -4.82 11.87
N CYS A 295 -12.81 -5.45 12.04
CA CYS A 295 -12.66 -6.89 12.24
C CYS A 295 -12.45 -7.28 13.71
N GLY A 296 -12.26 -6.31 14.59
CA GLY A 296 -11.96 -6.44 16.02
C GLY A 296 -10.97 -5.37 16.48
N ASN A 297 -10.54 -5.43 17.75
CA ASN A 297 -9.57 -4.51 18.33
C ASN A 297 -8.47 -5.28 19.09
N VAL A 298 -7.19 -4.90 18.88
CA VAL A 298 -6.03 -5.60 19.50
C VAL A 298 -5.93 -5.43 21.01
N ARG A 299 -6.74 -4.53 21.62
CA ARG A 299 -6.91 -4.44 23.08
C ARG A 299 -7.79 -5.54 23.65
N GLU A 300 -8.68 -6.11 22.83
CA GLU A 300 -9.68 -7.11 23.24
C GLU A 300 -9.24 -8.53 22.90
N SER A 301 -8.63 -8.72 21.74
CA SER A 301 -8.16 -10.04 21.25
C SER A 301 -6.82 -9.88 20.53
N SER A 302 -6.00 -10.95 20.50
CA SER A 302 -4.72 -10.93 19.78
C SER A 302 -4.92 -10.74 18.27
N LEU A 303 -3.95 -10.12 17.60
CA LEU A 303 -4.01 -9.94 16.15
C LEU A 303 -4.12 -11.29 15.39
N PRO A 304 -3.38 -12.36 15.75
CA PRO A 304 -3.54 -13.69 15.14
C PRO A 304 -4.97 -14.22 15.26
N GLU A 305 -5.61 -14.06 16.41
CA GLU A 305 -6.99 -14.49 16.64
C GLU A 305 -7.97 -13.72 15.76
N ILE A 306 -7.88 -12.38 15.74
CA ILE A 306 -8.73 -11.54 14.91
C ILE A 306 -8.53 -11.90 13.43
N TYR A 307 -7.28 -11.99 12.95
CA TYR A 307 -6.98 -12.26 11.55
C TYR A 307 -7.54 -13.62 11.09
N ARG A 308 -7.43 -14.64 11.90
CA ARG A 308 -7.87 -16.01 11.54
C ARG A 308 -9.37 -16.20 11.68
N ASN A 309 -10.01 -15.54 12.63
CA ASN A 309 -11.37 -15.86 13.06
C ASN A 309 -12.43 -14.81 12.70
N SER A 310 -12.05 -13.56 12.38
CA SER A 310 -13.02 -12.56 11.98
C SER A 310 -13.85 -13.02 10.77
N PRO A 311 -15.19 -12.99 10.85
CA PRO A 311 -16.07 -13.34 9.73
C PRO A 311 -15.76 -12.54 8.47
N ILE A 312 -15.54 -11.23 8.62
CA ILE A 312 -15.23 -10.31 7.52
C ILE A 312 -13.97 -10.72 6.78
N LEU A 313 -12.89 -11.05 7.51
CA LEU A 313 -11.63 -11.48 6.90
C LEU A 313 -11.75 -12.85 6.23
N ARG A 314 -12.59 -13.75 6.76
CA ARG A 314 -12.89 -15.04 6.12
C ARG A 314 -13.67 -14.86 4.83
N GLU A 315 -14.71 -14.02 4.83
CA GLU A 315 -15.49 -13.70 3.64
C GLU A 315 -14.65 -13.09 2.52
N LEU A 316 -13.75 -12.14 2.85
CA LEU A 316 -12.84 -11.51 1.88
C LEU A 316 -11.85 -12.50 1.25
N ARG A 317 -11.49 -13.58 1.94
CA ARG A 317 -10.65 -14.67 1.42
C ARG A 317 -11.42 -15.68 0.58
N ASP A 318 -12.72 -15.81 0.79
CA ASP A 318 -13.59 -16.69 0.00
C ASP A 318 -14.08 -16.02 -1.28
N LYS A 319 -13.37 -16.26 -2.39
CA LYS A 319 -13.71 -15.68 -3.69
C LYS A 319 -15.03 -16.22 -4.28
N SER A 320 -15.64 -17.26 -3.69
CA SER A 320 -16.95 -17.77 -4.12
C SER A 320 -18.09 -16.83 -3.72
N LEU A 321 -17.88 -16.00 -2.69
CA LEU A 321 -18.85 -15.03 -2.19
C LEU A 321 -18.92 -13.73 -3.02
N LEU A 322 -17.97 -13.52 -3.94
CA LEU A 322 -17.96 -12.31 -4.78
C LEU A 322 -19.21 -12.25 -5.65
N LYS A 323 -19.75 -11.04 -5.81
CA LYS A 323 -20.98 -10.74 -6.53
C LYS A 323 -20.73 -10.14 -7.92
N GLY A 324 -21.80 -10.00 -8.70
CA GLY A 324 -21.80 -9.33 -10.00
C GLY A 324 -20.70 -9.80 -10.95
N LYS A 325 -20.05 -8.87 -11.67
CA LYS A 325 -18.95 -9.18 -12.60
C LYS A 325 -17.80 -9.93 -11.92
N CYS A 326 -17.44 -9.55 -10.70
CA CYS A 326 -16.35 -10.19 -9.99
C CYS A 326 -16.66 -11.65 -9.64
N GLY A 327 -17.91 -11.97 -9.32
CA GLY A 327 -18.35 -13.33 -8.95
C GLY A 327 -18.25 -14.34 -10.09
N VAL A 328 -18.49 -13.89 -11.33
CA VAL A 328 -18.46 -14.75 -12.54
C VAL A 328 -17.17 -14.61 -13.34
N CYS A 329 -16.24 -13.74 -12.90
CA CYS A 329 -15.03 -13.43 -13.64
C CYS A 329 -14.04 -14.61 -13.63
N GLU A 330 -13.53 -14.97 -14.81
CA GLU A 330 -12.49 -16.00 -14.97
C GLU A 330 -11.17 -15.66 -14.26
N PHE A 331 -10.95 -14.38 -13.95
CA PHE A 331 -9.79 -13.89 -13.20
C PHE A 331 -10.04 -13.69 -11.69
N LYS A 332 -11.19 -14.12 -11.15
CA LYS A 332 -11.57 -13.83 -9.77
C LYS A 332 -10.56 -14.31 -8.72
N GLN A 333 -9.92 -15.45 -8.96
CA GLN A 333 -8.90 -15.99 -8.06
C GLN A 333 -7.60 -15.16 -8.07
N LEU A 334 -7.25 -14.59 -9.21
CA LEU A 334 -6.05 -13.77 -9.38
C LEU A 334 -6.25 -12.33 -8.93
N CYS A 335 -7.41 -11.76 -9.23
CA CYS A 335 -7.74 -10.34 -9.12
C CYS A 335 -8.69 -10.07 -7.94
N GLY A 336 -9.92 -10.50 -8.04
CA GLY A 336 -10.99 -10.26 -7.06
C GLY A 336 -11.49 -8.82 -6.97
N GLY A 337 -10.94 -7.84 -7.72
CA GLY A 337 -11.27 -6.41 -7.63
C GLY A 337 -10.80 -5.75 -6.32
N SER A 338 -10.76 -4.41 -6.24
CA SER A 338 -10.54 -3.69 -4.98
C SER A 338 -11.79 -3.80 -4.11
N ARG A 339 -11.68 -4.46 -2.99
CA ARG A 339 -12.79 -4.63 -2.03
C ARG A 339 -13.09 -3.31 -1.32
N ALA A 340 -12.04 -2.52 -1.08
CA ALA A 340 -12.17 -1.18 -0.54
C ALA A 340 -12.98 -0.25 -1.46
N ARG A 341 -12.68 -0.24 -2.77
CA ARG A 341 -13.43 0.59 -3.73
C ARG A 341 -14.84 0.07 -3.96
N ALA A 342 -15.04 -1.25 -4.02
CA ALA A 342 -16.37 -1.84 -4.06
C ALA A 342 -17.21 -1.34 -2.88
N TYR A 343 -16.69 -1.44 -1.66
CA TYR A 343 -17.39 -0.95 -0.45
C TYR A 343 -17.64 0.56 -0.48
N ALA A 344 -16.63 1.35 -0.80
CA ALA A 344 -16.74 2.81 -0.77
C ALA A 344 -17.79 3.37 -1.73
N VAL A 345 -18.05 2.67 -2.84
CA VAL A 345 -19.00 3.12 -3.88
C VAL A 345 -20.38 2.45 -3.73
N THR A 346 -20.43 1.19 -3.29
CA THR A 346 -21.69 0.40 -3.27
C THR A 346 -22.22 0.12 -1.86
N GLY A 347 -21.38 0.27 -0.83
CA GLY A 347 -21.69 -0.13 0.56
C GLY A 347 -21.47 -1.62 0.82
N ASP A 348 -21.03 -2.41 -0.18
CA ASP A 348 -20.85 -3.86 -0.08
C ASP A 348 -19.42 -4.24 -0.59
N TYR A 349 -18.58 -4.76 0.31
CA TYR A 349 -17.23 -5.17 -0.05
C TYR A 349 -17.15 -6.46 -0.90
N LEU A 350 -18.25 -7.20 -1.03
CA LEU A 350 -18.34 -8.38 -1.90
C LEU A 350 -18.86 -8.05 -3.31
N GLU A 351 -19.39 -6.84 -3.52
CA GLU A 351 -19.91 -6.41 -4.83
C GLU A 351 -18.77 -6.25 -5.86
N SER A 352 -19.14 -6.20 -7.12
CA SER A 352 -18.19 -5.90 -8.22
C SER A 352 -17.47 -4.59 -7.96
N ASP A 353 -16.17 -4.54 -8.26
CA ASP A 353 -15.46 -3.26 -8.32
C ASP A 353 -16.02 -2.43 -9.49
N PRO A 354 -16.71 -1.29 -9.22
CA PRO A 354 -17.38 -0.51 -10.26
C PRO A 354 -16.38 0.19 -11.21
N TYR A 355 -15.11 0.26 -10.83
CA TYR A 355 -14.05 0.86 -11.64
C TYR A 355 -13.23 -0.18 -12.44
N CYS A 356 -13.75 -1.39 -12.59
CA CYS A 356 -13.20 -2.38 -13.50
C CYS A 356 -13.87 -2.27 -14.87
N ALA A 357 -13.13 -1.86 -15.91
CA ALA A 357 -13.63 -1.79 -17.29
C ALA A 357 -13.77 -3.17 -17.95
N TYR A 358 -13.13 -4.21 -17.40
CA TYR A 358 -13.17 -5.55 -17.96
C TYR A 358 -14.57 -6.18 -17.82
N VAL A 359 -15.06 -6.75 -18.91
CA VAL A 359 -16.32 -7.50 -18.94
C VAL A 359 -15.99 -8.99 -19.08
N PRO A 360 -16.30 -9.83 -18.07
CA PRO A 360 -16.06 -11.26 -18.13
C PRO A 360 -16.91 -11.94 -19.23
N MET A 361 -16.40 -12.99 -19.84
CA MET A 361 -17.13 -13.74 -20.89
C MET A 361 -18.50 -14.26 -20.41
N ALA A 362 -18.56 -14.75 -19.17
CA ALA A 362 -19.81 -15.24 -18.58
C ALA A 362 -20.84 -14.13 -18.28
N TYR A 363 -20.40 -12.88 -18.18
CA TYR A 363 -21.26 -11.72 -17.88
C TYR A 363 -21.97 -11.17 -19.12
N THR A 364 -21.44 -11.41 -20.33
CA THR A 364 -22.03 -10.96 -21.59
C THR A 364 -23.15 -11.88 -22.09
N ASN A 365 -23.24 -13.08 -21.54
CA ASN A 365 -24.19 -14.11 -21.98
C ASN A 365 -25.42 -14.27 -21.05
N GLY A 366 -25.60 -13.38 -20.10
CA GLY A 366 -26.75 -13.29 -19.19
C GLY A 366 -27.45 -11.95 -19.32
#